data_5dd64758b1037e37ac142e447bed1a87
#
_entry.id   5dd64758b1037e37ac142e447bed1a87
#
_cell.length_a   1.000
_cell.length_b   1.000
_cell.length_c   1.000
_cell.angle_alpha   90.00
_cell.angle_beta   90.00
_cell.angle_gamma   90.00
#
_symmetry.space_group_name_H-M   'P 1'
#
loop_
_entity.id
_entity.type
_entity.pdbx_description
1 polymer ?
#
loop_
_entity_poly.entity_id
_entity_poly.type
_entity_poly.pdbx_seq_one_letter_code
_entity_poly.pdbx_strand_id
1 'polypeptide(L)'
;MIDFGLAKRFRDPKTGEHIPYRDGKNLTGTARYASVNTHLGIEQSRRDDLESLGFVLMYFNKGSLPWQGLPARTKKEKYEKIRDKKLSTSIEALTKNLPDEFGIYLNYCRSLKFEEKPDIGYLRKLFKDLFYRMGYEYDFVFDWMVKKPSPQQ
;
A
#
# COMPACT_ATOMS: atom_id res chain seq x y z
N MET A 1 -4.84 -13.08 7.18
CA MET A 1 -3.98 -13.01 5.97
C MET A 1 -3.99 -14.38 5.33
N ILE A 2 -4.12 -14.41 4.02
CA ILE A 2 -4.16 -15.65 3.22
C ILE A 2 -3.19 -15.50 2.04
N ASP A 3 -2.89 -16.61 1.37
CA ASP A 3 -2.03 -16.69 0.19
C ASP A 3 -0.58 -16.25 0.45
N PHE A 4 0.24 -17.22 0.87
CA PHE A 4 1.67 -17.01 1.11
C PHE A 4 2.54 -17.42 -0.08
N GLY A 5 1.97 -17.59 -1.29
CA GLY A 5 2.68 -18.07 -2.48
C GLY A 5 3.88 -17.22 -2.91
N LEU A 6 3.87 -15.92 -2.59
CA LEU A 6 4.97 -14.99 -2.84
C LEU A 6 5.70 -14.56 -1.56
N ALA A 7 5.37 -15.17 -0.42
CA ALA A 7 5.98 -14.81 0.85
C ALA A 7 7.47 -15.19 0.88
N LYS A 8 8.29 -14.31 1.45
CA LYS A 8 9.71 -14.48 1.63
C LYS A 8 10.11 -14.02 3.02
N ARG A 9 11.03 -14.74 3.64
CA ARG A 9 11.62 -14.30 4.92
C ARG A 9 12.45 -13.05 4.68
N PHE A 10 12.31 -12.07 5.55
CA PHE A 10 13.10 -10.83 5.50
C PHE A 10 14.43 -10.94 6.28
N ARG A 11 14.61 -11.98 7.07
CA ARG A 11 15.82 -12.26 7.83
C ARG A 11 16.10 -13.76 7.90
N ASP A 12 17.35 -14.10 8.07
CA ASP A 12 17.77 -15.47 8.36
C ASP A 12 17.27 -15.89 9.76
N PRO A 13 16.59 -17.03 9.89
CA PRO A 13 16.05 -17.47 11.18
C PRO A 13 17.12 -17.92 12.17
N LYS A 14 18.32 -18.29 11.69
CA LYS A 14 19.43 -18.77 12.53
C LYS A 14 20.32 -17.63 13.01
N THR A 15 20.72 -16.74 12.09
CA THR A 15 21.62 -15.63 12.39
C THR A 15 20.89 -14.35 12.80
N GLY A 16 19.60 -14.21 12.42
CA GLY A 16 18.84 -13.00 12.61
C GLY A 16 19.21 -11.87 11.64
N GLU A 17 20.18 -12.09 10.75
CA GLU A 17 20.61 -11.10 9.76
C GLU A 17 19.50 -10.84 8.75
N HIS A 18 19.29 -9.55 8.42
CA HIS A 18 18.38 -9.13 7.38
C HIS A 18 18.86 -9.61 6.01
N ILE A 19 17.92 -9.91 5.09
CA ILE A 19 18.27 -10.22 3.71
C ILE A 19 19.07 -9.06 3.10
N PRO A 20 20.02 -9.36 2.19
CA PRO A 20 20.85 -8.33 1.59
C PRO A 20 20.07 -7.43 0.64
N TYR A 21 20.43 -6.16 0.60
CA TYR A 21 19.95 -5.24 -0.42
C TYR A 21 20.42 -5.71 -1.81
N ARG A 22 19.48 -5.71 -2.76
CA ARG A 22 19.75 -6.02 -4.17
C ARG A 22 18.90 -5.13 -5.05
N ASP A 23 19.37 -4.87 -6.25
CA ASP A 23 18.64 -4.21 -7.33
C ASP A 23 18.57 -5.08 -8.59
N GLY A 24 18.07 -4.53 -9.69
CA GLY A 24 17.96 -5.26 -10.95
C GLY A 24 16.93 -6.40 -10.93
N LYS A 25 16.02 -6.42 -9.97
CA LYS A 25 14.97 -7.45 -9.85
C LYS A 25 13.76 -7.13 -10.71
N ASN A 26 13.13 -8.19 -11.22
CA ASN A 26 11.85 -8.09 -11.88
C ASN A 26 10.74 -7.80 -10.86
N LEU A 27 9.69 -7.10 -11.32
CA LEU A 27 8.52 -6.83 -10.49
C LEU A 27 7.81 -8.14 -10.12
N THR A 28 7.62 -8.35 -8.83
CA THR A 28 6.83 -9.46 -8.27
C THR A 28 5.55 -8.93 -7.67
N GLY A 29 4.46 -9.65 -7.86
CA GLY A 29 3.13 -9.28 -7.36
C GLY A 29 2.34 -8.41 -8.33
N THR A 30 1.26 -7.82 -7.83
CA THR A 30 0.35 -6.99 -8.62
C THR A 30 0.92 -5.58 -8.79
N ALA A 31 1.18 -5.16 -10.01
CA ALA A 31 1.76 -3.84 -10.31
C ALA A 31 0.96 -2.67 -9.73
N ARG A 32 -0.38 -2.80 -9.68
CA ARG A 32 -1.27 -1.77 -9.10
C ARG A 32 -0.88 -1.37 -7.68
N TYR A 33 -0.52 -2.34 -6.84
CA TYR A 33 -0.24 -2.13 -5.42
C TYR A 33 1.25 -2.21 -5.06
N ALA A 34 2.12 -2.55 -5.99
CA ALA A 34 3.56 -2.63 -5.74
C ALA A 34 4.14 -1.29 -5.27
N SER A 35 5.07 -1.33 -4.32
CA SER A 35 5.79 -0.13 -3.87
C SER A 35 6.60 0.50 -5.01
N VAL A 36 6.94 1.77 -4.87
CA VAL A 36 7.79 2.46 -5.84
C VAL A 36 9.14 1.75 -5.99
N ASN A 37 9.76 1.36 -4.87
CA ASN A 37 11.04 0.64 -4.90
C ASN A 37 10.95 -0.71 -5.61
N THR A 38 9.84 -1.42 -5.50
CA THR A 38 9.61 -2.66 -6.25
C THR A 38 9.58 -2.40 -7.76
N HIS A 39 8.97 -1.32 -8.21
CA HIS A 39 9.03 -0.90 -9.63
C HIS A 39 10.43 -0.53 -10.09
N LEU A 40 11.27 -0.01 -9.21
CA LEU A 40 12.67 0.33 -9.49
C LEU A 40 13.61 -0.88 -9.49
N GLY A 41 13.08 -2.08 -9.24
CA GLY A 41 13.86 -3.32 -9.22
C GLY A 41 14.60 -3.58 -7.92
N ILE A 42 14.31 -2.86 -6.86
CA ILE A 42 14.92 -3.05 -5.55
C ILE A 42 14.26 -4.25 -4.85
N GLU A 43 15.06 -5.07 -4.17
CA GLU A 43 14.57 -6.18 -3.32
C GLU A 43 13.52 -5.68 -2.34
N GLN A 44 12.44 -6.43 -2.18
CA GLN A 44 11.39 -6.09 -1.24
C GLN A 44 11.78 -6.40 0.21
N SER A 45 11.36 -5.54 1.13
CA SER A 45 11.48 -5.73 2.57
C SER A 45 10.18 -5.36 3.27
N ARG A 46 10.17 -5.30 4.59
CA ARG A 46 8.96 -4.97 5.38
C ARG A 46 8.30 -3.65 4.96
N ARG A 47 9.08 -2.63 4.61
CA ARG A 47 8.58 -1.32 4.16
C ARG A 47 7.71 -1.41 2.91
N ASP A 48 8.03 -2.33 2.01
CA ASP A 48 7.33 -2.49 0.73
C ASP A 48 5.94 -3.09 0.91
N ASP A 49 5.78 -4.02 1.84
CA ASP A 49 4.46 -4.56 2.20
C ASP A 49 3.56 -3.48 2.81
N LEU A 50 4.12 -2.60 3.64
CA LEU A 50 3.36 -1.50 4.24
C LEU A 50 2.97 -0.43 3.20
N GLU A 51 3.85 -0.07 2.28
CA GLU A 51 3.52 0.86 1.19
C GLU A 51 2.43 0.27 0.29
N SER A 52 2.54 -1.02 -0.04
CA SER A 52 1.52 -1.76 -0.79
C SER A 52 0.16 -1.70 -0.09
N LEU A 53 0.11 -1.95 1.22
CA LEU A 53 -1.11 -1.81 2.01
C LEU A 53 -1.66 -0.38 1.95
N GLY A 54 -0.80 0.64 1.98
CA GLY A 54 -1.20 2.02 1.82
C GLY A 54 -1.94 2.27 0.50
N PHE A 55 -1.47 1.72 -0.62
CA PHE A 55 -2.17 1.82 -1.90
C PHE A 55 -3.50 1.07 -1.93
N VAL A 56 -3.60 -0.07 -1.24
CA VAL A 56 -4.89 -0.76 -1.04
C VAL A 56 -5.87 0.12 -0.29
N LEU A 57 -5.43 0.78 0.79
CA LEU A 57 -6.27 1.72 1.54
C LEU A 57 -6.73 2.90 0.68
N MET A 58 -5.84 3.44 -0.18
CA MET A 58 -6.22 4.49 -1.13
C MET A 58 -7.27 4.00 -2.13
N TYR A 59 -7.09 2.80 -2.67
CA TYR A 59 -8.05 2.18 -3.57
C TYR A 59 -9.44 2.01 -2.92
N PHE A 60 -9.48 1.54 -1.68
CA PHE A 60 -10.75 1.37 -0.95
C PHE A 60 -11.45 2.71 -0.67
N ASN A 61 -10.70 3.76 -0.36
CA ASN A 61 -11.28 5.07 -0.09
C ASN A 61 -11.71 5.83 -1.36
N LYS A 62 -11.00 5.65 -2.46
CA LYS A 62 -11.21 6.43 -3.70
C LYS A 62 -11.91 5.66 -4.81
N GLY A 63 -11.99 4.33 -4.72
CA GLY A 63 -12.53 3.46 -5.75
C GLY A 63 -11.59 3.23 -6.94
N SER A 64 -10.55 4.04 -7.11
CA SER A 64 -9.54 3.91 -8.16
C SER A 64 -8.23 4.53 -7.75
N LEU A 65 -7.15 4.19 -8.47
CA LEU A 65 -5.82 4.77 -8.32
C LEU A 65 -5.41 5.48 -9.60
N PRO A 66 -4.59 6.55 -9.54
CA PRO A 66 -4.21 7.34 -10.71
C PRO A 66 -3.50 6.57 -11.82
N TRP A 67 -2.93 5.42 -11.50
CA TRP A 67 -2.21 4.54 -12.43
C TRP A 67 -3.02 3.35 -12.93
N GLN A 68 -4.35 3.35 -12.75
CA GLN A 68 -5.24 2.37 -13.34
C GLN A 68 -5.68 2.78 -14.74
N GLY A 69 -5.94 1.78 -15.59
CA GLY A 69 -6.52 2.01 -16.91
C GLY A 69 -5.60 2.70 -17.91
N LEU A 70 -4.29 2.77 -17.66
CA LEU A 70 -3.35 3.38 -18.59
C LEU A 70 -3.21 2.53 -19.86
N PRO A 71 -3.36 3.11 -21.06
CA PRO A 71 -3.25 2.37 -22.30
C PRO A 71 -1.80 1.91 -22.52
N ALA A 72 -1.62 0.62 -22.85
CA ALA A 72 -0.32 0.04 -23.14
C ALA A 72 -0.46 -1.12 -24.14
N ARG A 73 0.51 -1.27 -25.03
CA ARG A 73 0.54 -2.33 -26.04
C ARG A 73 1.18 -3.62 -25.53
N THR A 74 2.12 -3.50 -24.59
CA THR A 74 2.84 -4.62 -24.00
C THR A 74 2.79 -4.59 -22.47
N LYS A 75 3.03 -5.74 -21.84
CA LYS A 75 3.13 -5.83 -20.38
C LYS A 75 4.26 -4.95 -19.84
N LYS A 76 5.40 -4.89 -20.54
CA LYS A 76 6.54 -4.05 -20.18
C LYS A 76 6.14 -2.57 -20.18
N GLU A 77 5.55 -2.10 -21.28
CA GLU A 77 5.07 -0.72 -21.39
C GLU A 77 4.05 -0.38 -20.31
N LYS A 78 3.14 -1.31 -20.02
CA LYS A 78 2.17 -1.14 -18.93
C LYS A 78 2.85 -0.90 -17.57
N TYR A 79 3.86 -1.70 -17.24
CA TYR A 79 4.58 -1.57 -15.98
C TYR A 79 5.40 -0.28 -15.89
N GLU A 80 6.02 0.13 -16.99
CA GLU A 80 6.73 1.41 -17.09
C GLU A 80 5.77 2.59 -16.87
N LYS A 81 4.63 2.60 -17.52
CA LYS A 81 3.62 3.65 -17.33
C LYS A 81 3.08 3.72 -15.91
N ILE A 82 2.82 2.58 -15.29
CA ILE A 82 2.38 2.53 -13.88
C ILE A 82 3.47 3.09 -12.97
N ARG A 83 4.72 2.67 -13.15
CA ARG A 83 5.87 3.19 -12.39
C ARG A 83 5.97 4.71 -12.52
N ASP A 84 5.98 5.21 -13.74
CA ASP A 84 6.17 6.63 -14.03
C ASP A 84 5.01 7.46 -13.46
N LYS A 85 3.78 6.94 -13.53
CA LYS A 85 2.62 7.59 -12.91
C LYS A 85 2.70 7.60 -11.38
N LYS A 86 3.17 6.51 -10.75
CA LYS A 86 3.41 6.49 -9.29
C LYS A 86 4.49 7.50 -8.88
N LEU A 87 5.59 7.57 -9.61
CA LEU A 87 6.67 8.50 -9.33
C LEU A 87 6.24 9.97 -9.49
N SER A 88 5.40 10.25 -10.48
CA SER A 88 4.90 11.61 -10.75
C SER A 88 3.71 12.02 -9.89
N THR A 89 3.09 11.10 -9.14
CA THR A 89 1.98 11.40 -8.25
C THR A 89 2.50 11.63 -6.83
N SER A 90 2.39 12.87 -6.33
CA SER A 90 2.76 13.17 -4.96
C SER A 90 1.81 12.49 -3.96
N ILE A 91 2.30 12.21 -2.75
CA ILE A 91 1.45 11.67 -1.68
C ILE A 91 0.32 12.63 -1.34
N GLU A 92 0.59 13.92 -1.34
CA GLU A 92 -0.41 14.97 -1.13
C GLU A 92 -1.55 14.89 -2.17
N ALA A 93 -1.21 14.78 -3.44
CA ALA A 93 -2.21 14.62 -4.51
C ALA A 93 -2.98 13.31 -4.38
N LEU A 94 -2.29 12.21 -4.03
CA LEU A 94 -2.89 10.89 -3.86
C LEU A 94 -3.89 10.86 -2.70
N THR A 95 -3.58 11.54 -1.59
CA THR A 95 -4.39 11.55 -0.36
C THR A 95 -5.35 12.74 -0.27
N LYS A 96 -5.44 13.55 -1.33
CA LYS A 96 -6.32 14.71 -1.37
C LYS A 96 -7.77 14.35 -1.00
N ASN A 97 -8.38 15.14 -0.14
CA ASN A 97 -9.73 14.97 0.41
C ASN A 97 -9.89 13.74 1.33
N LEU A 98 -8.81 13.16 1.80
CA LEU A 98 -8.82 12.14 2.85
C LEU A 98 -8.21 12.72 4.13
N PRO A 99 -8.46 12.10 5.30
CA PRO A 99 -7.78 12.48 6.55
C PRO A 99 -6.25 12.43 6.40
N ASP A 100 -5.56 13.34 7.06
CA ASP A 100 -4.10 13.52 6.96
C ASP A 100 -3.31 12.26 7.32
N GLU A 101 -3.88 11.39 8.14
CA GLU A 101 -3.29 10.14 8.58
C GLU A 101 -2.89 9.23 7.41
N PHE A 102 -3.63 9.24 6.32
CA PHE A 102 -3.28 8.46 5.13
C PHE A 102 -2.00 8.99 4.47
N GLY A 103 -1.85 10.30 4.41
CA GLY A 103 -0.62 10.94 3.91
C GLY A 103 0.57 10.67 4.86
N ILE A 104 0.36 10.79 6.16
CA ILE A 104 1.36 10.49 7.19
C ILE A 104 1.82 9.04 7.07
N TYR A 105 0.89 8.10 6.93
CA TYR A 105 1.18 6.68 6.73
C TYR A 105 2.08 6.43 5.52
N LEU A 106 1.72 6.94 4.35
CA LEU A 106 2.48 6.73 3.11
C LEU A 106 3.86 7.39 3.16
N ASN A 107 3.96 8.60 3.71
CA ASN A 107 5.23 9.29 3.93
C ASN A 107 6.14 8.50 4.89
N TYR A 108 5.58 7.97 5.96
CA TYR A 108 6.30 7.10 6.88
C TYR A 108 6.87 5.88 6.17
N CYS A 109 6.06 5.14 5.40
CA CYS A 109 6.51 3.96 4.66
C CYS A 109 7.66 4.29 3.70
N ARG A 110 7.55 5.39 2.97
CA ARG A 110 8.60 5.84 2.02
C ARG A 110 9.88 6.33 2.69
N SER A 111 9.82 6.78 3.93
CA SER A 111 10.99 7.21 4.70
C SER A 111 11.79 6.05 5.29
N LEU A 112 11.20 4.86 5.38
CA LEU A 112 11.85 3.69 5.97
C LEU A 112 13.05 3.24 5.13
N LYS A 113 14.16 2.95 5.79
CA LYS A 113 15.32 2.29 5.17
C LYS A 113 15.02 0.83 4.88
N PHE A 114 15.81 0.21 4.01
CA PHE A 114 15.62 -1.17 3.56
C PHE A 114 15.52 -2.17 4.71
N GLU A 115 16.42 -2.10 5.69
CA GLU A 115 16.47 -3.02 6.83
C GLU A 115 15.70 -2.51 8.06
N GLU A 116 15.14 -1.31 7.98
CA GLU A 116 14.52 -0.66 9.12
C GLU A 116 13.27 -1.43 9.58
N LYS A 117 13.19 -1.62 10.90
CA LYS A 117 12.00 -2.20 11.52
C LYS A 117 10.89 -1.15 11.59
N PRO A 118 9.75 -1.36 10.91
CA PRO A 118 8.63 -0.45 11.02
C PRO A 118 8.05 -0.42 12.44
N ASP A 119 7.69 0.76 12.92
CA ASP A 119 6.93 0.92 14.16
C ASP A 119 5.43 0.67 13.90
N ILE A 120 5.05 -0.60 13.97
CA ILE A 120 3.66 -1.02 13.77
C ILE A 120 2.74 -0.45 14.85
N GLY A 121 3.25 -0.29 16.07
CA GLY A 121 2.51 0.32 17.18
C GLY A 121 2.09 1.76 16.87
N TYR A 122 3.02 2.55 16.34
CA TYR A 122 2.77 3.91 15.88
C TYR A 122 1.71 3.95 14.76
N LEU A 123 1.86 3.12 13.73
CA LEU A 123 0.92 3.10 12.60
C LEU A 123 -0.49 2.64 13.03
N ARG A 124 -0.59 1.68 13.91
CA ARG A 124 -1.88 1.25 14.48
C ARG A 124 -2.52 2.37 15.30
N LYS A 125 -1.73 3.06 16.13
CA LYS A 125 -2.21 4.19 16.93
C LYS A 125 -2.71 5.32 16.05
N LEU A 126 -2.00 5.64 14.97
CA LEU A 126 -2.37 6.67 14.00
C LEU A 126 -3.82 6.48 13.50
N PHE A 127 -4.17 5.29 13.04
CA PHE A 127 -5.52 4.98 12.55
C PHE A 127 -6.53 4.78 13.69
N LYS A 128 -6.11 4.28 14.84
CA LYS A 128 -6.99 4.16 16.00
C LYS A 128 -7.46 5.54 16.49
N ASP A 129 -6.53 6.49 16.58
CA ASP A 129 -6.84 7.86 16.98
C ASP A 129 -7.77 8.54 15.94
N LEU A 130 -7.52 8.32 14.65
CA LEU A 130 -8.41 8.77 13.58
C LEU A 130 -9.83 8.19 13.73
N PHE A 131 -9.93 6.88 13.96
CA PHE A 131 -11.21 6.18 14.13
C PHE A 131 -12.07 6.82 15.23
N TYR A 132 -11.49 7.07 16.39
CA TYR A 132 -12.20 7.72 17.49
C TYR A 132 -12.46 9.20 17.23
N ARG A 133 -11.54 9.94 16.63
CA ARG A 133 -11.76 11.35 16.26
C ARG A 133 -12.90 11.53 15.27
N MET A 134 -13.11 10.55 14.39
CA MET A 134 -14.23 10.52 13.44
C MET A 134 -15.56 10.10 14.10
N GLY A 135 -15.57 9.78 15.39
CA GLY A 135 -16.77 9.37 16.12
C GLY A 135 -17.21 7.93 15.85
N TYR A 136 -16.33 7.09 15.31
CA TYR A 136 -16.65 5.70 15.02
C TYR A 136 -16.54 4.82 16.27
N GLU A 137 -17.29 3.73 16.28
CA GLU A 137 -17.27 2.68 17.29
C GLU A 137 -17.10 1.31 16.64
N TYR A 138 -16.60 0.36 17.41
CA TYR A 138 -16.51 -1.05 16.99
C TYR A 138 -17.89 -1.73 17.14
N ASP A 139 -18.82 -1.37 16.27
CA ASP A 139 -20.19 -1.91 16.26
C ASP A 139 -20.32 -3.20 15.44
N PHE A 140 -19.27 -3.58 14.71
CA PHE A 140 -19.26 -4.72 13.77
C PHE A 140 -20.33 -4.65 12.67
N VAL A 141 -20.88 -3.47 12.42
CA VAL A 141 -21.80 -3.21 11.31
C VAL A 141 -21.02 -2.69 10.12
N PHE A 142 -21.00 -3.46 9.05
CA PHE A 142 -20.27 -3.13 7.83
C PHE A 142 -21.22 -2.70 6.71
N ASP A 143 -20.73 -1.91 5.78
CA ASP A 143 -21.52 -1.37 4.66
C ASP A 143 -22.28 -2.44 3.88
N TRP A 144 -21.69 -3.63 3.72
CA TRP A 144 -22.32 -4.75 3.03
C TRP A 144 -23.43 -5.45 3.84
N MET A 145 -23.53 -5.18 5.13
CA MET A 145 -24.61 -5.72 6.00
C MET A 145 -25.85 -4.84 5.99
N VAL A 146 -25.70 -3.58 5.59
CA VAL A 146 -26.82 -2.64 5.51
C VAL A 146 -27.55 -2.87 4.18
N LYS A 147 -28.80 -3.32 4.24
CA LYS A 147 -29.65 -3.44 3.05
C LYS A 147 -29.82 -2.06 2.43
N LYS A 148 -29.38 -1.87 1.18
CA LYS A 148 -29.74 -0.69 0.41
C LYS A 148 -31.26 -0.65 0.28
N PRO A 149 -31.93 0.51 0.47
CA PRO A 149 -33.32 0.65 0.13
C PRO A 149 -33.53 0.22 -1.33
N SER A 150 -34.48 -0.67 -1.60
CA SER A 150 -34.84 -1.01 -2.96
C SER A 150 -35.26 0.27 -3.68
N PRO A 151 -34.84 0.52 -4.94
CA PRO A 151 -35.36 1.63 -5.70
C PRO A 151 -36.89 1.48 -5.73
N GLN A 152 -37.59 2.49 -5.25
CA GLN A 152 -39.03 2.55 -5.43
C GLN A 152 -39.31 2.56 -6.94
N GLN A 153 -40.08 1.56 -7.39
CA GLN A 153 -40.62 1.49 -8.76
C GLN A 153 -41.61 2.63 -8.98
#